data_7e692b72114a7cfa73422d352c16cbd2
#
_entry.id   7e692b72114a7cfa73422d352c16cbd2
#
_cell.length_a   1.000
_cell.length_b   1.000
_cell.length_c   1.000
_cell.angle_alpha   90.00
_cell.angle_beta   90.00
_cell.angle_gamma   90.00
#
_symmetry.space_group_name_H-M   'P 1'
#
loop_
_entity.id
_entity.type
_entity.pdbx_description
1 polymer ?
#
loop_
_entity_poly.entity_id
_entity_poly.type
_entity_poly.pdbx_seq_one_letter_code
_entity_poly.pdbx_strand_id
1 'polypeptide(L)'
;MKAGIVGLPNVGKSTLFNCLSNSKAQSANFPFCTIEPNIGVVNVPDNRLLTLENLVKPEKVIPATVEIVDIAGLVKGASKGEGLGNQFLGNIRETDAIIHVLRCFDNDNIIHVDGSVNPVRDKEIIDLELQLKDLETVNKKLEKTVRTAKTGNKEAQKELIILNQIKSHLESFKSVRSLDFDKDNYSSFVSPLQLITDKPVLYVCNVDENSATTGNHYVDTVKKLVSNENAEVITLAVGIEADINELDDFEERKIFLEDLGLSEPGSSKLLRSTYKLLNLQTYFTAGLKEVRAWTIAVGSTAPQAAGVIHTDFEKGFIRAEVISYDDYVTYKNELKVKEAGKMNIEGKNYIVNDGDVMHFLFNV
;
A
#
# COMPACT_ATOMS: atom_id res chain seq x y z
N MET A 1 6.21 5.52 1.84
CA MET A 1 5.74 4.68 0.70
C MET A 1 4.29 5.02 0.42
N LYS A 2 3.93 5.08 -0.88
CA LYS A 2 2.65 5.63 -1.34
C LYS A 2 1.89 4.58 -2.15
N ALA A 3 0.58 4.44 -1.90
CA ALA A 3 -0.31 3.66 -2.77
C ALA A 3 -1.25 4.58 -3.53
N GLY A 4 -1.36 4.40 -4.85
CA GLY A 4 -2.22 5.21 -5.71
C GLY A 4 -3.55 4.53 -5.98
N ILE A 5 -4.66 5.24 -5.75
CA ILE A 5 -5.99 4.76 -6.11
C ILE A 5 -6.24 5.06 -7.59
N VAL A 6 -6.50 4.03 -8.37
CA VAL A 6 -6.82 4.13 -9.81
C VAL A 6 -8.16 3.46 -10.13
N GLY A 7 -8.74 3.79 -11.27
CA GLY A 7 -9.97 3.21 -11.78
C GLY A 7 -10.67 4.17 -12.73
N LEU A 8 -11.71 3.72 -13.43
CA LEU A 8 -12.53 4.54 -14.31
C LEU A 8 -13.29 5.64 -13.52
N PRO A 9 -13.81 6.67 -14.18
CA PRO A 9 -14.73 7.63 -13.55
C PRO A 9 -15.96 6.93 -12.96
N ASN A 10 -16.50 7.49 -11.88
CA ASN A 10 -17.75 7.05 -11.22
C ASN A 10 -17.72 5.60 -10.64
N VAL A 11 -16.55 5.07 -10.32
CA VAL A 11 -16.41 3.76 -9.64
C VAL A 11 -16.31 3.87 -8.11
N GLY A 12 -16.29 5.09 -7.55
CA GLY A 12 -16.22 5.35 -6.10
C GLY A 12 -14.82 5.70 -5.57
N LYS A 13 -13.83 6.02 -6.44
CA LYS A 13 -12.45 6.33 -6.02
C LYS A 13 -12.35 7.48 -5.02
N SER A 14 -12.88 8.65 -5.38
CA SER A 14 -12.79 9.86 -4.54
C SER A 14 -13.59 9.71 -3.25
N THR A 15 -14.72 8.99 -3.29
CA THR A 15 -15.46 8.64 -2.08
C THR A 15 -14.62 7.76 -1.17
N LEU A 16 -14.00 6.70 -1.73
CA LEU A 16 -13.08 5.84 -0.97
C LEU A 16 -11.92 6.63 -0.38
N PHE A 17 -11.27 7.47 -1.17
CA PHE A 17 -10.17 8.33 -0.71
C PHE A 17 -10.62 9.23 0.45
N ASN A 18 -11.77 9.86 0.35
CA ASN A 18 -12.35 10.69 1.40
C ASN A 18 -12.66 9.88 2.66
N CYS A 19 -13.18 8.66 2.52
CA CYS A 19 -13.42 7.76 3.65
C CYS A 19 -12.12 7.40 4.36
N LEU A 20 -11.03 7.17 3.63
CA LEU A 20 -9.73 6.84 4.19
C LEU A 20 -9.05 8.05 4.83
N SER A 21 -9.14 9.24 4.21
CA SER A 21 -8.40 10.44 4.60
C SER A 21 -9.13 11.33 5.62
N ASN A 22 -10.47 11.31 5.65
CA ASN A 22 -11.29 12.17 6.51
C ASN A 22 -11.70 11.52 7.84
N SER A 23 -11.15 10.37 8.21
CA SER A 23 -11.46 9.82 9.54
C SER A 23 -11.02 10.83 10.61
N LYS A 24 -11.99 11.39 11.34
CA LYS A 24 -11.84 12.54 12.28
C LYS A 24 -10.75 12.35 13.34
N ALA A 25 -10.33 11.12 13.59
CA ALA A 25 -9.23 10.78 14.50
C ALA A 25 -7.83 11.16 13.97
N GLN A 26 -7.70 11.48 12.67
CA GLN A 26 -6.40 11.66 12.02
C GLN A 26 -5.89 13.09 12.07
N SER A 27 -6.77 14.09 12.07
CA SER A 27 -6.37 15.50 11.98
C SER A 27 -5.72 16.08 13.24
N ALA A 28 -5.87 15.43 14.39
CA ALA A 28 -5.42 15.96 15.68
C ALA A 28 -3.93 15.69 16.01
N ASN A 29 -3.24 14.77 15.31
CA ASN A 29 -1.96 14.23 15.78
C ASN A 29 -0.71 14.54 14.94
N PHE A 30 -0.82 15.23 13.79
CA PHE A 30 0.34 15.56 12.95
C PHE A 30 0.52 17.06 12.72
N PRO A 31 1.40 17.74 13.49
CA PRO A 31 1.58 19.19 13.42
C PRO A 31 2.29 19.70 12.16
N PHE A 32 2.74 18.85 11.23
CA PHE A 32 3.54 19.24 10.06
C PHE A 32 3.15 18.57 8.72
N CYS A 33 1.94 18.01 8.61
CA CYS A 33 1.48 17.52 7.32
C CYS A 33 1.08 18.69 6.42
N THR A 34 1.91 19.01 5.44
CA THR A 34 1.50 19.79 4.27
C THR A 34 0.45 18.94 3.54
N ILE A 35 -0.80 19.37 3.57
CA ILE A 35 -1.88 18.71 2.81
C ILE A 35 -1.67 19.08 1.34
N GLU A 36 -0.94 18.24 0.61
CA GLU A 36 -0.95 18.33 -0.85
C GLU A 36 -2.33 17.84 -1.34
N PRO A 37 -2.96 18.57 -2.28
CA PRO A 37 -4.23 18.12 -2.86
C PRO A 37 -4.04 16.68 -3.39
N ASN A 38 -4.94 15.78 -2.99
CA ASN A 38 -4.97 14.38 -3.37
C ASN A 38 -3.96 13.42 -2.69
N ILE A 39 -3.26 13.84 -1.63
CA ILE A 39 -2.44 12.93 -0.80
C ILE A 39 -3.02 12.90 0.62
N GLY A 40 -3.40 11.71 1.08
CA GLY A 40 -3.87 11.44 2.45
C GLY A 40 -2.84 10.61 3.22
N VAL A 41 -2.45 11.06 4.42
CA VAL A 41 -1.69 10.25 5.38
C VAL A 41 -2.70 9.56 6.28
N VAL A 42 -2.76 8.24 6.22
CA VAL A 42 -3.82 7.44 6.83
C VAL A 42 -3.26 6.51 7.89
N ASN A 43 -3.91 6.46 9.06
CA ASN A 43 -3.53 5.57 10.14
C ASN A 43 -3.83 4.11 9.79
N VAL A 44 -2.86 3.22 10.02
CA VAL A 44 -3.04 1.78 9.84
C VAL A 44 -3.62 1.19 11.14
N PRO A 45 -4.83 0.60 11.11
CA PRO A 45 -5.42 -0.02 12.28
C PRO A 45 -4.60 -1.23 12.75
N ASP A 46 -4.17 -1.21 14.03
CA ASP A 46 -3.41 -2.29 14.64
C ASP A 46 -3.86 -2.50 16.10
N ASN A 47 -4.52 -3.63 16.37
CA ASN A 47 -5.01 -3.98 17.70
C ASN A 47 -3.89 -4.17 18.73
N ARG A 48 -2.66 -4.44 18.25
CA ARG A 48 -1.49 -4.58 19.13
C ARG A 48 -1.15 -3.25 19.80
N LEU A 49 -1.33 -2.14 19.09
CA LEU A 49 -1.10 -0.79 19.63
C LEU A 49 -2.08 -0.49 20.76
N LEU A 50 -3.36 -0.83 20.60
CA LEU A 50 -4.39 -0.67 21.65
C LEU A 50 -4.08 -1.53 22.88
N THR A 51 -3.59 -2.74 22.67
CA THR A 51 -3.18 -3.62 23.78
C THR A 51 -1.99 -3.02 24.56
N LEU A 52 -0.99 -2.50 23.85
CA LEU A 52 0.17 -1.84 24.49
C LEU A 52 -0.25 -0.56 25.23
N GLU A 53 -1.17 0.24 24.67
CA GLU A 53 -1.76 1.40 25.33
C GLU A 53 -2.38 1.02 26.68
N ASN A 54 -3.21 -0.02 26.69
CA ASN A 54 -3.87 -0.49 27.92
C ASN A 54 -2.88 -1.01 28.98
N LEU A 55 -1.77 -1.62 28.57
CA LEU A 55 -0.75 -2.14 29.46
C LEU A 55 0.16 -1.05 30.03
N VAL A 56 0.60 -0.12 29.18
CA VAL A 56 1.59 0.92 29.51
C VAL A 56 0.92 2.16 30.10
N LYS A 57 -0.30 2.50 29.65
CA LYS A 57 -1.06 3.72 29.97
C LYS A 57 -0.24 4.99 29.71
N PRO A 58 0.21 5.20 28.47
CA PRO A 58 1.06 6.32 28.10
C PRO A 58 0.27 7.63 28.05
N GLU A 59 1.00 8.76 28.07
CA GLU A 59 0.40 10.09 27.82
C GLU A 59 -0.06 10.25 26.37
N LYS A 60 0.58 9.55 25.42
CA LYS A 60 0.30 9.67 23.97
C LYS A 60 0.44 8.33 23.27
N VAL A 61 -0.45 8.09 22.29
CA VAL A 61 -0.40 6.93 21.38
C VAL A 61 -0.31 7.41 19.94
N ILE A 62 0.64 6.87 19.17
CA ILE A 62 0.85 7.22 17.76
C ILE A 62 0.81 5.96 16.90
N PRO A 63 -0.18 5.82 16.01
CA PRO A 63 -0.27 4.69 15.10
C PRO A 63 0.75 4.77 13.94
N ALA A 64 0.99 3.64 13.28
CA ALA A 64 1.66 3.58 12.00
C ALA A 64 0.79 4.24 10.91
N THR A 65 1.43 4.77 9.87
CA THR A 65 0.73 5.45 8.79
C THR A 65 1.16 4.95 7.42
N VAL A 66 0.26 5.10 6.43
CA VAL A 66 0.53 4.89 5.01
C VAL A 66 0.02 6.09 4.22
N GLU A 67 0.71 6.44 3.15
CA GLU A 67 0.28 7.51 2.24
C GLU A 67 -0.58 6.91 1.14
N ILE A 68 -1.77 7.48 0.97
CA ILE A 68 -2.71 7.15 -0.11
C ILE A 68 -2.86 8.36 -1.02
N VAL A 69 -2.80 8.14 -2.33
CA VAL A 69 -2.92 9.19 -3.35
C VAL A 69 -4.19 8.96 -4.17
N ASP A 70 -5.11 9.94 -4.18
CA ASP A 70 -6.23 9.91 -5.14
C ASP A 70 -5.72 10.35 -6.51
N ILE A 71 -5.66 9.42 -7.42
CA ILE A 71 -5.24 9.70 -8.79
C ILE A 71 -6.50 9.91 -9.63
N ALA A 72 -6.63 11.08 -10.25
CA ALA A 72 -7.79 11.44 -11.07
C ALA A 72 -8.13 10.32 -12.07
N GLY A 73 -9.44 10.11 -12.35
CA GLY A 73 -9.89 8.97 -13.15
C GLY A 73 -9.25 8.89 -14.54
N LEU A 74 -8.76 7.72 -14.89
CA LEU A 74 -8.26 7.44 -16.24
C LEU A 74 -9.45 7.41 -17.21
N VAL A 75 -9.31 8.15 -18.32
CA VAL A 75 -10.19 8.05 -19.47
C VAL A 75 -9.47 7.33 -20.60
N LYS A 76 -10.21 6.55 -21.35
CA LYS A 76 -9.70 5.85 -22.55
C LYS A 76 -8.93 6.83 -23.46
N GLY A 77 -7.71 6.44 -23.88
CA GLY A 77 -6.85 7.30 -24.71
C GLY A 77 -5.91 8.22 -23.94
N ALA A 78 -5.80 8.08 -22.61
CA ALA A 78 -4.91 8.89 -21.78
C ALA A 78 -3.43 8.75 -22.18
N SER A 79 -3.02 7.59 -22.68
CA SER A 79 -1.66 7.33 -23.17
C SER A 79 -1.31 8.08 -24.46
N LYS A 80 -2.33 8.47 -25.27
CA LYS A 80 -2.17 9.19 -26.53
C LYS A 80 -2.45 10.69 -26.41
N GLY A 81 -2.98 11.14 -25.24
CA GLY A 81 -3.42 12.52 -25.02
C GLY A 81 -2.28 13.44 -24.58
N GLU A 82 -2.29 14.67 -25.10
CA GLU A 82 -1.54 15.80 -24.54
C GLU A 82 -2.27 16.30 -23.27
N GLY A 83 -1.54 16.54 -22.19
CA GLY A 83 -2.09 17.20 -20.99
C GLY A 83 -2.46 16.25 -19.83
N LEU A 84 -3.74 16.18 -19.46
CA LEU A 84 -4.22 15.51 -18.22
C LEU A 84 -3.88 14.01 -18.14
N GLY A 85 -3.87 13.28 -19.27
CA GLY A 85 -3.51 11.86 -19.29
C GLY A 85 -2.06 11.59 -18.92
N ASN A 86 -1.13 12.42 -19.40
CA ASN A 86 0.29 12.29 -19.06
C ASN A 86 0.56 12.66 -17.59
N GLN A 87 -0.15 13.63 -17.04
CA GLN A 87 -0.07 14.00 -15.62
C GLN A 87 -0.57 12.85 -14.73
N PHE A 88 -1.71 12.25 -15.09
CA PHE A 88 -2.24 11.06 -14.42
C PHE A 88 -1.20 9.91 -14.36
N LEU A 89 -0.62 9.55 -15.51
CA LEU A 89 0.38 8.47 -15.58
C LEU A 89 1.68 8.84 -14.85
N GLY A 90 2.02 10.13 -14.76
CA GLY A 90 3.10 10.66 -13.92
C GLY A 90 2.84 10.41 -12.44
N ASN A 91 1.64 10.75 -11.97
CA ASN A 91 1.26 10.56 -10.57
C ASN A 91 1.29 9.07 -10.16
N ILE A 92 0.80 8.16 -11.03
CA ILE A 92 0.92 6.71 -10.74
C ILE A 92 2.40 6.28 -10.66
N ARG A 93 3.26 6.83 -11.50
CA ARG A 93 4.68 6.49 -11.50
C ARG A 93 5.36 6.80 -10.16
N GLU A 94 4.92 7.84 -9.47
CA GLU A 94 5.45 8.26 -8.17
C GLU A 94 4.94 7.43 -6.99
N THR A 95 4.00 6.51 -7.20
CA THR A 95 3.52 5.60 -6.16
C THR A 95 4.29 4.28 -6.16
N ASP A 96 4.27 3.56 -5.03
CA ASP A 96 4.95 2.27 -4.86
C ASP A 96 4.04 1.07 -5.12
N ALA A 97 2.71 1.26 -5.02
CA ALA A 97 1.69 0.25 -5.27
C ALA A 97 0.42 0.88 -5.86
N ILE A 98 -0.44 0.04 -6.43
CA ILE A 98 -1.70 0.45 -7.06
C ILE A 98 -2.88 -0.18 -6.31
N ILE A 99 -3.86 0.63 -5.95
CA ILE A 99 -5.20 0.21 -5.48
C ILE A 99 -6.16 0.43 -6.65
N HIS A 100 -6.54 -0.66 -7.32
CA HIS A 100 -7.41 -0.59 -8.50
C HIS A 100 -8.86 -0.78 -8.09
N VAL A 101 -9.66 0.28 -8.13
CA VAL A 101 -11.08 0.26 -7.78
C VAL A 101 -11.92 -0.08 -9.00
N LEU A 102 -12.74 -1.11 -8.87
CA LEU A 102 -13.67 -1.61 -9.88
C LEU A 102 -15.10 -1.48 -9.40
N ARG A 103 -15.99 -0.99 -10.26
CA ARG A 103 -17.43 -0.93 -9.97
C ARG A 103 -18.04 -2.32 -10.15
N CYS A 104 -18.57 -2.88 -9.06
CA CYS A 104 -19.21 -4.18 -9.00
C CYS A 104 -20.64 -4.09 -8.47
N PHE A 105 -21.39 -3.06 -8.84
CA PHE A 105 -22.79 -2.84 -8.48
C PHE A 105 -23.54 -2.12 -9.59
N ASP A 106 -24.83 -2.41 -9.72
CA ASP A 106 -25.73 -1.73 -10.62
C ASP A 106 -26.42 -0.57 -9.88
N ASN A 107 -26.46 0.60 -10.53
CA ASN A 107 -27.18 1.77 -10.04
C ASN A 107 -27.50 2.70 -11.22
N ASP A 108 -28.76 2.83 -11.56
CA ASP A 108 -29.23 3.62 -12.71
C ASP A 108 -28.98 5.13 -12.54
N ASN A 109 -28.84 5.60 -11.30
CA ASN A 109 -28.57 7.01 -11.00
C ASN A 109 -27.09 7.37 -11.18
N ILE A 110 -26.19 6.40 -11.32
CA ILE A 110 -24.76 6.61 -11.50
C ILE A 110 -24.37 6.20 -12.92
N ILE A 111 -24.10 7.20 -13.77
CA ILE A 111 -23.75 6.95 -15.16
C ILE A 111 -22.42 6.19 -15.24
N HIS A 112 -22.40 5.08 -15.99
CA HIS A 112 -21.17 4.39 -16.36
C HIS A 112 -20.60 4.96 -17.66
N VAL A 113 -19.28 5.14 -17.76
CA VAL A 113 -18.62 5.76 -18.92
C VAL A 113 -18.88 4.98 -20.21
N ASP A 114 -18.95 3.64 -20.13
CA ASP A 114 -19.24 2.76 -21.27
C ASP A 114 -20.69 2.25 -21.30
N GLY A 115 -21.61 2.88 -20.57
CA GLY A 115 -23.06 2.62 -20.61
C GLY A 115 -23.52 1.34 -19.88
N SER A 116 -22.61 0.48 -19.40
CA SER A 116 -22.94 -0.74 -18.65
C SER A 116 -21.84 -1.11 -17.67
N VAL A 117 -22.20 -1.74 -16.54
CA VAL A 117 -21.25 -2.24 -15.55
C VAL A 117 -20.59 -3.52 -16.08
N ASN A 118 -19.27 -3.50 -16.22
CA ASN A 118 -18.47 -4.65 -16.58
C ASN A 118 -17.04 -4.51 -16.03
N PRO A 119 -16.77 -5.02 -14.80
CA PRO A 119 -15.49 -4.85 -14.14
C PRO A 119 -14.30 -5.50 -14.87
N VAL A 120 -14.55 -6.52 -15.71
CA VAL A 120 -13.51 -7.16 -16.56
C VAL A 120 -13.03 -6.17 -17.62
N ARG A 121 -13.96 -5.65 -18.41
CA ARG A 121 -13.68 -4.65 -19.45
C ARG A 121 -13.01 -3.41 -18.81
N ASP A 122 -13.51 -2.96 -17.68
CA ASP A 122 -13.02 -1.77 -17.01
C ASP A 122 -11.57 -1.94 -16.53
N LYS A 123 -11.24 -3.13 -16.02
CA LYS A 123 -9.85 -3.52 -15.69
C LYS A 123 -8.97 -3.54 -16.95
N GLU A 124 -9.43 -4.19 -18.00
CA GLU A 124 -8.66 -4.30 -19.26
C GLU A 124 -8.36 -2.93 -19.89
N ILE A 125 -9.30 -1.98 -19.81
CA ILE A 125 -9.09 -0.61 -20.30
C ILE A 125 -7.95 0.07 -19.52
N ILE A 126 -7.96 -0.02 -18.20
CA ILE A 126 -6.91 0.56 -17.35
C ILE A 126 -5.57 -0.12 -17.62
N ASP A 127 -5.54 -1.45 -17.63
CA ASP A 127 -4.31 -2.21 -17.87
C ASP A 127 -3.68 -1.85 -19.22
N LEU A 128 -4.49 -1.73 -20.26
CA LEU A 128 -4.02 -1.36 -21.59
C LEU A 128 -3.35 0.03 -21.60
N GLU A 129 -3.95 1.02 -20.96
CA GLU A 129 -3.38 2.38 -20.90
C GLU A 129 -2.04 2.39 -20.15
N LEU A 130 -1.94 1.63 -19.03
CA LEU A 130 -0.70 1.51 -18.28
C LEU A 130 0.40 0.79 -19.09
N GLN A 131 0.04 -0.30 -19.79
CA GLN A 131 0.94 -1.08 -20.64
C GLN A 131 1.46 -0.26 -21.83
N LEU A 132 0.60 0.52 -22.49
CA LEU A 132 1.00 1.41 -23.56
C LEU A 132 2.01 2.47 -23.09
N LYS A 133 1.83 3.00 -21.87
CA LYS A 133 2.77 3.96 -21.31
C LYS A 133 4.12 3.34 -20.98
N ASP A 134 4.12 2.14 -20.43
CA ASP A 134 5.35 1.40 -20.16
C ASP A 134 6.06 1.02 -21.46
N LEU A 135 5.31 0.62 -22.49
CA LEU A 135 5.86 0.31 -23.82
C LEU A 135 6.57 1.54 -24.42
N GLU A 136 6.01 2.74 -24.27
CA GLU A 136 6.66 4.00 -24.67
C GLU A 136 8.00 4.18 -23.92
N THR A 137 8.00 3.96 -22.61
CA THR A 137 9.20 4.07 -21.76
C THR A 137 10.29 3.08 -22.19
N VAL A 138 9.91 1.83 -22.39
CA VAL A 138 10.81 0.75 -22.82
C VAL A 138 11.37 1.02 -24.21
N ASN A 139 10.56 1.47 -25.16
CA ASN A 139 11.04 1.79 -26.52
C ASN A 139 12.06 2.93 -26.50
N LYS A 140 11.82 4.01 -25.75
CA LYS A 140 12.78 5.10 -25.59
C LYS A 140 14.11 4.64 -24.97
N LYS A 141 14.06 3.71 -24.02
CA LYS A 141 15.26 3.12 -23.43
C LYS A 141 15.99 2.21 -24.42
N LEU A 142 15.24 1.36 -25.15
CA LEU A 142 15.79 0.49 -26.20
C LEU A 142 16.59 1.26 -27.25
N GLU A 143 16.08 2.38 -27.76
CA GLU A 143 16.78 3.21 -28.76
C GLU A 143 18.16 3.65 -28.29
N LYS A 144 18.31 3.99 -27.00
CA LYS A 144 19.58 4.39 -26.38
C LYS A 144 20.49 3.17 -26.17
N THR A 145 19.94 2.09 -25.60
CA THR A 145 20.71 0.88 -25.25
C THR A 145 21.25 0.19 -26.49
N VAL A 146 20.50 0.12 -27.61
CA VAL A 146 20.97 -0.44 -28.90
C VAL A 146 22.24 0.26 -29.39
N ARG A 147 22.33 1.59 -29.27
CA ARG A 147 23.53 2.34 -29.70
C ARG A 147 24.74 1.95 -28.86
N THR A 148 24.59 1.84 -27.55
CA THR A 148 25.67 1.45 -26.62
C THR A 148 26.06 -0.03 -26.77
N ALA A 149 25.09 -0.92 -26.99
CA ALA A 149 25.36 -2.34 -27.19
C ALA A 149 26.19 -2.60 -28.47
N LYS A 150 25.99 -1.79 -29.54
CA LYS A 150 26.78 -1.87 -30.78
C LYS A 150 28.26 -1.54 -30.59
N THR A 151 28.64 -0.82 -29.54
CA THR A 151 30.05 -0.53 -29.23
C THR A 151 30.76 -1.68 -28.51
N GLY A 152 30.08 -2.82 -28.31
CA GLY A 152 30.65 -4.00 -27.63
C GLY A 152 30.50 -3.98 -26.11
N ASN A 153 29.72 -3.05 -25.53
CA ASN A 153 29.46 -2.98 -24.10
C ASN A 153 28.60 -4.19 -23.66
N LYS A 154 29.19 -5.06 -22.82
CA LYS A 154 28.55 -6.31 -22.37
C LYS A 154 27.34 -6.08 -21.48
N GLU A 155 27.33 -5.03 -20.65
CA GLU A 155 26.17 -4.69 -19.81
C GLU A 155 25.01 -4.21 -20.68
N ALA A 156 25.27 -3.32 -21.63
CA ALA A 156 24.24 -2.87 -22.56
C ALA A 156 23.65 -4.01 -23.42
N GLN A 157 24.46 -5.04 -23.72
CA GLN A 157 23.95 -6.24 -24.40
C GLN A 157 23.03 -7.07 -23.52
N LYS A 158 23.31 -7.21 -22.20
CA LYS A 158 22.41 -7.85 -21.23
C LYS A 158 21.11 -7.03 -21.07
N GLU A 159 21.26 -5.72 -20.86
CA GLU A 159 20.12 -4.81 -20.74
C GLU A 159 19.20 -4.92 -21.97
N LEU A 160 19.78 -5.02 -23.19
CA LEU A 160 19.02 -5.15 -24.42
C LEU A 160 18.15 -6.42 -24.46
N ILE A 161 18.64 -7.54 -23.94
CA ILE A 161 17.89 -8.80 -23.84
C ILE A 161 16.68 -8.60 -22.91
N ILE A 162 16.87 -8.04 -21.72
CA ILE A 162 15.82 -7.79 -20.74
C ILE A 162 14.77 -6.82 -21.29
N LEU A 163 15.20 -5.72 -21.91
CA LEU A 163 14.29 -4.74 -22.51
C LEU A 163 13.43 -5.34 -23.65
N ASN A 164 14.01 -6.22 -24.48
CA ASN A 164 13.24 -6.91 -25.52
C ASN A 164 12.25 -7.92 -24.94
N GLN A 165 12.61 -8.61 -23.83
CA GLN A 165 11.70 -9.50 -23.12
C GLN A 165 10.50 -8.70 -22.56
N ILE A 166 10.75 -7.58 -21.88
CA ILE A 166 9.70 -6.69 -21.35
C ILE A 166 8.81 -6.17 -22.49
N LYS A 167 9.43 -5.68 -23.58
CA LYS A 167 8.70 -5.19 -24.74
C LYS A 167 7.75 -6.24 -25.32
N SER A 168 8.24 -7.45 -25.61
CA SER A 168 7.43 -8.55 -26.16
C SER A 168 6.28 -8.93 -25.23
N HIS A 169 6.51 -8.87 -23.91
CA HIS A 169 5.51 -9.17 -22.90
C HIS A 169 4.39 -8.11 -22.87
N LEU A 170 4.74 -6.82 -22.90
CA LEU A 170 3.81 -5.71 -22.99
C LEU A 170 3.01 -5.73 -24.31
N GLU A 171 3.66 -6.05 -25.44
CA GLU A 171 3.00 -6.21 -26.75
C GLU A 171 2.01 -7.39 -26.77
N SER A 172 2.17 -8.34 -25.86
CA SER A 172 1.24 -9.46 -25.62
C SER A 172 0.13 -9.14 -24.61
N PHE A 173 -0.06 -7.85 -24.28
CA PHE A 173 -1.05 -7.36 -23.30
C PHE A 173 -0.91 -7.97 -21.90
N LYS A 174 0.34 -8.13 -21.43
CA LYS A 174 0.65 -8.63 -20.10
C LYS A 174 1.42 -7.60 -19.31
N SER A 175 1.12 -7.51 -18.02
CA SER A 175 1.79 -6.60 -17.06
C SER A 175 3.18 -7.10 -16.70
N VAL A 176 4.15 -6.20 -16.55
CA VAL A 176 5.56 -6.55 -16.25
C VAL A 176 5.69 -7.31 -14.94
N ARG A 177 4.84 -7.06 -13.93
CA ARG A 177 4.80 -7.80 -12.66
C ARG A 177 4.57 -9.32 -12.80
N SER A 178 4.12 -9.79 -13.97
CA SER A 178 3.97 -11.22 -14.26
C SER A 178 5.21 -11.88 -14.87
N LEU A 179 6.28 -11.09 -15.13
CA LEU A 179 7.59 -11.61 -15.51
C LEU A 179 8.41 -11.93 -14.26
N ASP A 180 9.15 -13.01 -14.35
CA ASP A 180 10.12 -13.39 -13.33
C ASP A 180 11.54 -13.01 -13.78
N PHE A 181 12.24 -12.27 -12.92
CA PHE A 181 13.62 -11.86 -13.12
C PHE A 181 14.44 -12.26 -11.89
N ASP A 182 15.67 -12.72 -12.11
CA ASP A 182 16.60 -12.84 -11.00
C ASP A 182 16.89 -11.47 -10.36
N LYS A 183 17.30 -11.49 -9.09
CA LYS A 183 17.47 -10.28 -8.28
C LYS A 183 18.45 -9.28 -8.89
N ASP A 184 19.51 -9.75 -9.52
CA ASP A 184 20.57 -8.89 -10.08
C ASP A 184 20.08 -8.20 -11.35
N ASN A 185 19.42 -8.92 -12.26
CA ASN A 185 18.82 -8.38 -13.46
C ASN A 185 17.68 -7.41 -13.12
N TYR A 186 16.83 -7.75 -12.14
CA TYR A 186 15.76 -6.87 -11.70
C TYR A 186 16.32 -5.55 -11.17
N SER A 187 17.25 -5.59 -10.22
CA SER A 187 17.82 -4.39 -9.60
C SER A 187 18.59 -3.51 -10.58
N SER A 188 19.29 -4.12 -11.55
CA SER A 188 20.13 -3.39 -12.50
C SER A 188 19.37 -2.83 -13.69
N PHE A 189 18.36 -3.53 -14.21
CA PHE A 189 17.78 -3.23 -15.51
C PHE A 189 16.25 -2.99 -15.49
N VAL A 190 15.50 -3.54 -14.52
CA VAL A 190 14.04 -3.40 -14.46
C VAL A 190 13.64 -2.27 -13.52
N SER A 191 14.06 -2.35 -12.26
CA SER A 191 13.72 -1.38 -11.20
C SER A 191 14.03 0.09 -11.59
N PRO A 192 15.17 0.42 -12.26
CA PRO A 192 15.45 1.80 -12.66
C PRO A 192 14.51 2.37 -13.73
N LEU A 193 13.74 1.53 -14.43
CA LEU A 193 12.77 1.97 -15.41
C LEU A 193 11.50 2.55 -14.78
N GLN A 194 11.23 2.21 -13.52
CA GLN A 194 10.04 2.62 -12.77
C GLN A 194 8.75 2.36 -13.57
N LEU A 195 8.62 1.15 -14.11
CA LEU A 195 7.47 0.76 -14.91
C LEU A 195 6.22 0.69 -14.05
N ILE A 196 5.11 1.20 -14.58
CA ILE A 196 3.85 1.27 -13.86
C ILE A 196 3.25 -0.13 -13.70
N THR A 197 3.35 -0.97 -14.73
CA THR A 197 2.80 -2.33 -14.72
C THR A 197 3.68 -3.34 -13.97
N ASP A 198 4.86 -2.92 -13.48
CA ASP A 198 5.72 -3.69 -12.58
C ASP A 198 5.26 -3.57 -11.12
N LYS A 199 4.56 -2.48 -10.77
CA LYS A 199 4.08 -2.23 -9.40
C LYS A 199 3.09 -3.29 -8.93
N PRO A 200 3.15 -3.68 -7.63
CA PRO A 200 2.15 -4.56 -7.04
C PRO A 200 0.75 -3.90 -7.08
N VAL A 201 -0.29 -4.71 -7.23
CA VAL A 201 -1.67 -4.26 -7.35
C VAL A 201 -2.58 -4.96 -6.35
N LEU A 202 -3.52 -4.19 -5.79
CA LEU A 202 -4.64 -4.64 -4.97
C LEU A 202 -5.93 -4.24 -5.69
N TYR A 203 -6.84 -5.19 -5.91
CA TYR A 203 -8.14 -4.91 -6.51
C TYR A 203 -9.20 -4.68 -5.45
N VAL A 204 -9.94 -3.59 -5.59
CA VAL A 204 -11.08 -3.24 -4.73
C VAL A 204 -12.36 -3.34 -5.56
N CYS A 205 -13.15 -4.36 -5.31
CA CYS A 205 -14.49 -4.49 -5.87
C CYS A 205 -15.46 -3.66 -5.04
N ASN A 206 -15.82 -2.48 -5.54
CA ASN A 206 -16.84 -1.64 -4.91
C ASN A 206 -18.22 -2.20 -5.23
N VAL A 207 -18.93 -2.67 -4.21
CA VAL A 207 -20.23 -3.33 -4.30
C VAL A 207 -21.34 -2.46 -3.67
N ASP A 208 -22.60 -2.87 -3.87
CA ASP A 208 -23.73 -2.35 -3.12
C ASP A 208 -23.74 -2.88 -1.67
N GLU A 209 -24.58 -2.29 -0.83
CA GLU A 209 -24.71 -2.63 0.59
C GLU A 209 -25.04 -4.10 0.82
N ASN A 210 -25.97 -4.69 0.07
CA ASN A 210 -26.39 -6.07 0.22
C ASN A 210 -25.29 -7.08 -0.09
N SER A 211 -24.31 -6.66 -0.89
CA SER A 211 -23.18 -7.48 -1.33
C SER A 211 -21.91 -7.27 -0.47
N ALA A 212 -21.96 -6.43 0.56
CA ALA A 212 -20.78 -6.05 1.35
C ALA A 212 -20.10 -7.24 2.04
N THR A 213 -20.88 -8.20 2.54
CA THR A 213 -20.38 -9.38 3.28
C THR A 213 -20.08 -10.56 2.37
N THR A 214 -20.95 -10.84 1.39
CA THR A 214 -20.88 -12.06 0.56
C THR A 214 -20.27 -11.86 -0.81
N GLY A 215 -20.19 -10.59 -1.27
CA GLY A 215 -19.89 -10.28 -2.65
C GLY A 215 -21.05 -10.59 -3.59
N ASN A 216 -20.80 -10.55 -4.89
CA ASN A 216 -21.75 -10.83 -5.95
C ASN A 216 -21.05 -11.43 -7.18
N HIS A 217 -21.81 -11.71 -8.23
CA HIS A 217 -21.28 -12.32 -9.47
C HIS A 217 -20.17 -11.49 -10.14
N TYR A 218 -20.18 -10.16 -10.00
CA TYR A 218 -19.09 -9.30 -10.50
C TYR A 218 -17.79 -9.57 -9.75
N VAL A 219 -17.87 -9.66 -8.42
CA VAL A 219 -16.71 -9.98 -7.56
C VAL A 219 -16.13 -11.35 -7.91
N ASP A 220 -16.98 -12.37 -8.10
CA ASP A 220 -16.54 -13.72 -8.48
C ASP A 220 -15.84 -13.72 -9.84
N THR A 221 -16.35 -12.91 -10.78
CA THR A 221 -15.75 -12.77 -12.10
C THR A 221 -14.37 -12.11 -12.02
N VAL A 222 -14.22 -11.05 -11.22
CA VAL A 222 -12.92 -10.40 -10.99
C VAL A 222 -11.94 -11.38 -10.32
N LYS A 223 -12.35 -12.09 -9.26
CA LYS A 223 -11.50 -13.09 -8.59
C LYS A 223 -10.97 -14.16 -9.55
N LYS A 224 -11.82 -14.66 -10.45
CA LYS A 224 -11.42 -15.62 -11.47
C LYS A 224 -10.42 -15.00 -12.46
N LEU A 225 -10.68 -13.79 -12.92
CA LEU A 225 -9.83 -13.07 -13.88
C LEU A 225 -8.40 -12.89 -13.34
N VAL A 226 -8.26 -12.47 -12.07
CA VAL A 226 -6.96 -12.13 -11.47
C VAL A 226 -6.32 -13.29 -10.71
N SER A 227 -6.88 -14.49 -10.77
CA SER A 227 -6.39 -15.67 -10.02
C SER A 227 -4.92 -16.01 -10.28
N ASN A 228 -4.40 -15.66 -11.44
CA ASN A 228 -3.00 -15.89 -11.84
C ASN A 228 -2.09 -14.66 -11.65
N GLU A 229 -2.61 -13.55 -11.12
CA GLU A 229 -1.84 -12.30 -10.96
C GLU A 229 -1.14 -12.18 -9.59
N ASN A 230 -1.31 -13.14 -8.69
CA ASN A 230 -0.85 -13.07 -7.29
C ASN A 230 -1.30 -11.75 -6.60
N ALA A 231 -2.50 -11.29 -6.95
CA ALA A 231 -3.08 -10.04 -6.45
C ALA A 231 -4.25 -10.34 -5.50
N GLU A 232 -4.33 -9.60 -4.40
CA GLU A 232 -5.47 -9.69 -3.48
C GLU A 232 -6.68 -8.96 -4.06
N VAL A 233 -7.88 -9.49 -3.81
CA VAL A 233 -9.17 -8.88 -4.16
C VAL A 233 -9.96 -8.61 -2.88
N ILE A 234 -10.26 -7.35 -2.62
CA ILE A 234 -11.09 -6.90 -1.50
C ILE A 234 -12.47 -6.53 -2.01
N THR A 235 -13.49 -7.02 -1.33
CA THR A 235 -14.89 -6.57 -1.50
C THR A 235 -15.18 -5.48 -0.50
N LEU A 236 -15.71 -4.34 -0.95
CA LEU A 236 -15.94 -3.15 -0.13
C LEU A 236 -17.18 -2.42 -0.65
N ALA A 237 -18.11 -2.07 0.22
CA ALA A 237 -19.21 -1.16 -0.09
C ALA A 237 -18.83 0.26 0.31
N VAL A 238 -18.34 1.05 -0.65
CA VAL A 238 -17.84 2.42 -0.39
C VAL A 238 -18.95 3.35 0.15
N GLY A 239 -20.21 3.09 -0.17
CA GLY A 239 -21.34 3.80 0.42
C GLY A 239 -21.42 3.62 1.94
N ILE A 240 -21.35 2.37 2.40
CA ILE A 240 -21.32 2.03 3.84
C ILE A 240 -20.13 2.70 4.56
N GLU A 241 -18.95 2.71 3.93
CA GLU A 241 -17.77 3.37 4.52
C GLU A 241 -17.99 4.88 4.70
N ALA A 242 -18.72 5.51 3.78
CA ALA A 242 -19.08 6.92 3.92
C ALA A 242 -20.05 7.13 5.10
N ASP A 243 -21.07 6.30 5.23
CA ASP A 243 -22.03 6.36 6.32
C ASP A 243 -21.37 6.13 7.69
N ILE A 244 -20.46 5.14 7.80
CA ILE A 244 -19.67 4.88 9.02
C ILE A 244 -18.84 6.11 9.42
N ASN A 245 -18.27 6.83 8.44
CA ASN A 245 -17.46 8.02 8.73
C ASN A 245 -18.28 9.22 9.20
N GLU A 246 -19.58 9.27 8.92
CA GLU A 246 -20.48 10.30 9.42
C GLU A 246 -20.85 10.09 10.90
N LEU A 247 -20.78 8.85 11.39
CA LEU A 247 -21.06 8.54 12.78
C LEU A 247 -19.90 9.03 13.68
N ASP A 248 -20.21 9.80 14.71
CA ASP A 248 -19.21 10.34 15.64
C ASP A 248 -18.93 9.38 16.81
N ASP A 249 -19.94 8.64 17.26
CA ASP A 249 -19.86 7.77 18.42
C ASP A 249 -19.32 6.37 18.08
N PHE A 250 -18.44 5.84 18.94
CA PHE A 250 -17.86 4.51 18.75
C PHE A 250 -18.90 3.39 18.89
N GLU A 251 -19.82 3.51 19.84
CA GLU A 251 -20.86 2.51 20.07
C GLU A 251 -21.89 2.50 18.93
N GLU A 252 -22.25 3.69 18.39
CA GLU A 252 -23.09 3.79 17.21
C GLU A 252 -22.46 3.12 16.00
N ARG A 253 -21.16 3.35 15.75
CA ARG A 253 -20.43 2.67 14.68
C ARG A 253 -20.44 1.14 14.85
N LYS A 254 -20.25 0.67 16.06
CA LYS A 254 -20.22 -0.76 16.37
C LYS A 254 -21.59 -1.40 16.11
N ILE A 255 -22.67 -0.78 16.59
CA ILE A 255 -24.03 -1.25 16.35
C ILE A 255 -24.32 -1.28 14.84
N PHE A 256 -23.95 -0.22 14.12
CA PHE A 256 -24.17 -0.14 12.67
C PHE A 256 -23.42 -1.26 11.92
N LEU A 257 -22.19 -1.55 12.29
CA LEU A 257 -21.42 -2.67 11.72
C LEU A 257 -22.05 -4.03 12.06
N GLU A 258 -22.50 -4.24 13.29
CA GLU A 258 -23.18 -5.47 13.73
C GLU A 258 -24.48 -5.69 12.95
N ASP A 259 -25.28 -4.66 12.73
CA ASP A 259 -26.52 -4.73 11.94
C ASP A 259 -26.26 -5.12 10.48
N LEU A 260 -25.12 -4.72 9.93
CA LEU A 260 -24.67 -5.10 8.58
C LEU A 260 -23.96 -6.47 8.52
N GLY A 261 -23.75 -7.12 9.67
CA GLY A 261 -22.99 -8.38 9.76
C GLY A 261 -21.50 -8.21 9.51
N LEU A 262 -20.96 -7.01 9.69
CA LEU A 262 -19.54 -6.68 9.53
C LEU A 262 -18.84 -6.66 10.90
N SER A 263 -17.68 -7.28 11.00
CA SER A 263 -16.86 -7.27 12.24
C SER A 263 -16.01 -6.00 12.38
N GLU A 264 -15.75 -5.32 11.26
CA GLU A 264 -14.95 -4.08 11.19
C GLU A 264 -15.26 -3.34 9.88
N PRO A 265 -14.90 -2.03 9.80
CA PRO A 265 -14.97 -1.30 8.52
C PRO A 265 -14.11 -1.97 7.46
N GLY A 266 -14.60 -2.04 6.23
CA GLY A 266 -13.84 -2.60 5.11
C GLY A 266 -12.60 -1.76 4.77
N SER A 267 -12.64 -0.45 5.06
CA SER A 267 -11.48 0.46 4.98
C SER A 267 -10.32 0.00 5.86
N SER A 268 -10.59 -0.54 7.05
CA SER A 268 -9.55 -1.11 7.94
C SER A 268 -8.84 -2.29 7.30
N LYS A 269 -9.59 -3.20 6.68
CA LYS A 269 -9.04 -4.32 5.92
C LYS A 269 -8.23 -3.84 4.74
N LEU A 270 -8.74 -2.86 3.98
CA LEU A 270 -8.05 -2.27 2.83
C LEU A 270 -6.70 -1.66 3.25
N LEU A 271 -6.64 -0.93 4.35
CA LEU A 271 -5.40 -0.32 4.84
C LEU A 271 -4.36 -1.36 5.24
N ARG A 272 -4.76 -2.43 5.95
CA ARG A 272 -3.84 -3.52 6.29
C ARG A 272 -3.34 -4.27 5.06
N SER A 273 -4.21 -4.55 4.09
CA SER A 273 -3.80 -5.18 2.83
C SER A 273 -2.89 -4.27 2.00
N THR A 274 -3.14 -2.96 1.98
CA THR A 274 -2.25 -1.97 1.34
C THR A 274 -0.88 -1.93 2.01
N TYR A 275 -0.84 -1.96 3.33
CA TYR A 275 0.39 -1.99 4.12
C TYR A 275 1.24 -3.22 3.79
N LYS A 276 0.60 -4.40 3.74
CA LYS A 276 1.23 -5.66 3.32
C LYS A 276 1.68 -5.62 1.86
N LEU A 277 0.87 -5.05 0.95
CA LEU A 277 1.19 -4.91 -0.47
C LEU A 277 2.46 -4.07 -0.68
N LEU A 278 2.66 -3.03 0.13
CA LEU A 278 3.84 -2.18 0.15
C LEU A 278 5.06 -2.86 0.82
N ASN A 279 4.95 -4.13 1.20
CA ASN A 279 5.98 -4.88 1.91
C ASN A 279 6.45 -4.17 3.19
N LEU A 280 5.48 -3.61 3.94
CA LEU A 280 5.70 -2.90 5.20
C LEU A 280 5.37 -3.78 6.39
N GLN A 281 6.05 -3.50 7.49
CA GLN A 281 5.81 -4.10 8.80
C GLN A 281 5.96 -3.06 9.91
N THR A 282 5.48 -3.41 11.11
CA THR A 282 5.44 -2.51 12.26
C THR A 282 6.31 -3.03 13.39
N TYR A 283 7.12 -2.17 13.99
CA TYR A 283 7.66 -2.38 15.31
C TYR A 283 7.14 -1.29 16.27
N PHE A 284 7.23 -1.52 17.55
CA PHE A 284 6.72 -0.61 18.58
C PHE A 284 7.84 -0.07 19.47
N THR A 285 7.65 1.15 19.94
CA THR A 285 8.35 1.67 21.11
C THR A 285 7.30 1.88 22.22
N ALA A 286 7.57 1.40 23.42
CA ALA A 286 6.63 1.45 24.52
C ALA A 286 7.25 2.16 25.72
N GLY A 287 6.72 3.32 26.10
CA GLY A 287 7.15 4.11 27.22
C GLY A 287 6.01 4.93 27.83
N LEU A 288 6.17 5.40 29.08
CA LEU A 288 5.12 6.16 29.79
C LEU A 288 4.74 7.46 29.10
N LYS A 289 5.66 8.10 28.38
CA LYS A 289 5.38 9.31 27.62
C LYS A 289 4.66 9.02 26.31
N GLU A 290 5.08 7.95 25.61
CA GLU A 290 4.58 7.61 24.30
C GLU A 290 4.64 6.11 24.06
N VAL A 291 3.56 5.55 23.50
CA VAL A 291 3.55 4.27 22.80
C VAL A 291 3.36 4.56 21.32
N ARG A 292 4.27 4.07 20.50
CA ARG A 292 4.24 4.37 19.06
C ARG A 292 4.50 3.15 18.18
N ALA A 293 3.72 3.05 17.15
CA ALA A 293 3.92 2.11 16.05
C ALA A 293 4.76 2.77 14.93
N TRP A 294 5.85 2.13 14.55
CA TRP A 294 6.78 2.61 13.53
C TRP A 294 6.71 1.76 12.28
N THR A 295 6.63 2.40 11.13
CA THR A 295 6.57 1.74 9.82
C THR A 295 7.98 1.51 9.28
N ILE A 296 8.31 0.27 8.93
CA ILE A 296 9.56 -0.13 8.27
C ILE A 296 9.28 -1.09 7.13
N ALA A 297 10.20 -1.20 6.19
CA ALA A 297 10.14 -2.25 5.18
C ALA A 297 10.45 -3.63 5.79
N VAL A 298 9.79 -4.67 5.31
CA VAL A 298 10.11 -6.06 5.69
C VAL A 298 11.57 -6.35 5.36
N GLY A 299 12.29 -6.98 6.31
CA GLY A 299 13.71 -7.27 6.19
C GLY A 299 14.63 -6.13 6.63
N SER A 300 14.09 -5.02 7.18
CA SER A 300 14.91 -3.95 7.75
C SER A 300 15.73 -4.44 8.94
N THR A 301 16.98 -3.99 9.01
CA THR A 301 17.87 -4.25 10.15
C THR A 301 17.57 -3.30 11.33
N ALA A 302 18.01 -3.65 12.54
CA ALA A 302 17.83 -2.80 13.72
C ALA A 302 18.37 -1.37 13.54
N PRO A 303 19.54 -1.10 12.94
CA PRO A 303 19.98 0.26 12.63
C PRO A 303 19.03 1.00 11.69
N GLN A 304 18.53 0.34 10.63
CA GLN A 304 17.57 0.94 9.70
C GLN A 304 16.26 1.29 10.40
N ALA A 305 15.77 0.41 11.29
CA ALA A 305 14.60 0.69 12.11
C ALA A 305 14.83 1.88 13.05
N ALA A 306 15.99 1.96 13.69
CA ALA A 306 16.38 3.12 14.50
C ALA A 306 16.42 4.42 13.68
N GLY A 307 16.85 4.33 12.41
CA GLY A 307 16.92 5.43 11.46
C GLY A 307 15.56 6.07 11.13
N VAL A 308 14.49 5.29 11.22
CA VAL A 308 13.10 5.80 11.04
C VAL A 308 12.70 6.74 12.17
N ILE A 309 13.25 6.55 13.37
CA ILE A 309 13.05 7.48 14.50
C ILE A 309 13.83 8.78 14.25
N HIS A 310 15.14 8.64 13.98
CA HIS A 310 16.03 9.75 13.67
C HIS A 310 17.30 9.24 13.00
N THR A 311 17.84 9.96 12.02
CA THR A 311 19.06 9.58 11.29
C THR A 311 20.28 9.39 12.20
N ASP A 312 20.37 10.11 13.31
CA ASP A 312 21.45 9.96 14.27
C ASP A 312 21.37 8.63 15.04
N PHE A 313 20.17 8.08 15.23
CA PHE A 313 20.00 6.76 15.85
C PHE A 313 20.56 5.64 14.96
N GLU A 314 20.42 5.76 13.65
CA GLU A 314 21.04 4.84 12.70
C GLU A 314 22.56 4.93 12.72
N LYS A 315 23.09 6.17 12.61
CA LYS A 315 24.55 6.41 12.57
C LYS A 315 25.23 6.02 13.87
N GLY A 316 24.64 6.37 14.99
CA GLY A 316 25.16 6.12 16.35
C GLY A 316 24.73 4.78 16.92
N PHE A 317 24.06 3.89 16.18
CA PHE A 317 23.52 2.64 16.69
C PHE A 317 24.56 1.78 17.39
N ILE A 318 24.28 1.40 18.63
CA ILE A 318 25.10 0.49 19.44
C ILE A 318 24.45 -0.90 19.50
N ARG A 319 23.21 -0.96 20.00
CA ARG A 319 22.43 -2.18 20.16
C ARG A 319 20.96 -1.84 20.36
N ALA A 320 20.09 -2.83 20.21
CA ALA A 320 18.68 -2.74 20.55
C ALA A 320 18.33 -3.74 21.65
N GLU A 321 17.50 -3.34 22.60
CA GLU A 321 16.77 -4.24 23.49
C GLU A 321 15.46 -4.58 22.82
N VAL A 322 15.20 -5.85 22.59
CA VAL A 322 14.07 -6.35 21.79
C VAL A 322 13.23 -7.31 22.61
N ILE A 323 11.94 -7.08 22.63
CA ILE A 323 10.93 -7.94 23.27
C ILE A 323 9.90 -8.30 22.19
N SER A 324 9.55 -9.57 22.05
CA SER A 324 8.42 -9.92 21.18
C SER A 324 7.11 -9.36 21.74
N TYR A 325 6.17 -8.97 20.86
CA TYR A 325 4.85 -8.50 21.31
C TYR A 325 4.17 -9.51 22.27
N ASP A 326 4.22 -10.79 21.95
CA ASP A 326 3.59 -11.85 22.73
C ASP A 326 4.19 -11.98 24.13
N ASP A 327 5.51 -11.88 24.27
CA ASP A 327 6.18 -11.86 25.58
C ASP A 327 5.81 -10.58 26.35
N TYR A 328 5.73 -9.42 25.68
CA TYR A 328 5.33 -8.17 26.34
C TYR A 328 3.92 -8.25 26.92
N VAL A 329 2.96 -8.80 26.16
CA VAL A 329 1.58 -9.01 26.61
C VAL A 329 1.50 -10.03 27.74
N THR A 330 2.26 -11.12 27.65
CA THR A 330 2.28 -12.20 28.65
C THR A 330 2.77 -11.67 30.01
N TYR A 331 3.87 -10.95 30.02
CA TYR A 331 4.49 -10.44 31.26
C TYR A 331 4.02 -9.04 31.67
N LYS A 332 3.28 -8.35 30.78
CA LYS A 332 2.57 -7.07 31.00
C LYS A 332 3.44 -5.84 31.22
N ASN A 333 4.74 -5.97 31.43
CA ASN A 333 5.67 -4.86 31.54
C ASN A 333 7.11 -5.31 31.27
N GLU A 334 7.95 -4.37 30.90
CA GLU A 334 9.33 -4.58 30.48
C GLU A 334 10.21 -5.19 31.61
N LEU A 335 10.00 -4.79 32.86
CA LEU A 335 10.78 -5.32 33.99
C LEU A 335 10.57 -6.82 34.17
N LYS A 336 9.32 -7.28 34.14
CA LYS A 336 8.98 -8.70 34.26
C LYS A 336 9.46 -9.52 33.07
N VAL A 337 9.41 -8.96 31.86
CA VAL A 337 10.00 -9.59 30.65
C VAL A 337 11.49 -9.82 30.88
N LYS A 338 12.21 -8.80 31.37
CA LYS A 338 13.65 -8.89 31.69
C LYS A 338 13.96 -9.92 32.76
N GLU A 339 13.19 -9.94 33.86
CA GLU A 339 13.31 -10.93 34.93
C GLU A 339 13.07 -12.36 34.41
N ALA A 340 12.16 -12.54 33.45
CA ALA A 340 11.89 -13.82 32.81
C ALA A 340 12.95 -14.22 31.74
N GLY A 341 13.95 -13.37 31.48
CA GLY A 341 14.98 -13.61 30.48
C GLY A 341 14.47 -13.59 29.03
N LYS A 342 13.39 -12.85 28.77
CA LYS A 342 12.72 -12.75 27.47
C LYS A 342 13.05 -11.44 26.72
N MET A 343 13.86 -10.58 27.29
CA MET A 343 14.42 -9.42 26.63
C MET A 343 15.75 -9.80 25.97
N ASN A 344 15.82 -9.69 24.67
CA ASN A 344 17.03 -9.96 23.87
C ASN A 344 17.83 -8.67 23.66
N ILE A 345 19.14 -8.81 23.61
CA ILE A 345 20.06 -7.73 23.23
C ILE A 345 20.55 -8.04 21.82
N GLU A 346 20.18 -7.19 20.87
CA GLU A 346 20.41 -7.43 19.45
C GLU A 346 21.38 -6.39 18.84
N GLY A 347 22.22 -6.87 17.93
CA GLY A 347 23.22 -6.06 17.25
C GLY A 347 22.77 -5.56 15.87
N LYS A 348 23.74 -5.03 15.11
CA LYS A 348 23.49 -4.37 13.79
C LYS A 348 22.89 -5.29 12.72
N ASN A 349 23.10 -6.60 12.82
CA ASN A 349 22.62 -7.56 11.81
C ASN A 349 21.23 -8.14 12.14
N TYR A 350 20.63 -7.74 13.26
CA TYR A 350 19.30 -8.20 13.63
C TYR A 350 18.28 -7.69 12.60
N ILE A 351 17.51 -8.61 12.05
CA ILE A 351 16.36 -8.29 11.19
C ILE A 351 15.15 -8.17 12.09
N VAL A 352 14.54 -6.99 12.06
CA VAL A 352 13.37 -6.68 12.90
C VAL A 352 12.19 -7.53 12.47
N ASN A 353 11.50 -8.12 13.43
CA ASN A 353 10.26 -8.86 13.19
C ASN A 353 9.03 -7.95 13.36
N ASP A 354 7.95 -8.28 12.64
CA ASP A 354 6.68 -7.58 12.82
C ASP A 354 6.13 -7.78 14.23
N GLY A 355 5.91 -6.68 14.94
CA GLY A 355 5.43 -6.68 16.31
C GLY A 355 6.52 -6.56 17.40
N ASP A 356 7.79 -6.52 17.03
CA ASP A 356 8.85 -6.31 18.03
C ASP A 356 8.62 -5.01 18.82
N VAL A 357 8.76 -5.06 20.14
CA VAL A 357 8.82 -3.89 21.03
C VAL A 357 10.29 -3.59 21.30
N MET A 358 10.77 -2.43 20.84
CA MET A 358 12.20 -2.14 20.75
C MET A 358 12.59 -0.89 21.55
N HIS A 359 13.76 -0.96 22.19
CA HIS A 359 14.44 0.18 22.76
C HIS A 359 15.86 0.28 22.19
N PHE A 360 16.20 1.41 21.57
CA PHE A 360 17.48 1.61 20.89
C PHE A 360 18.48 2.32 21.79
N LEU A 361 19.71 1.79 21.88
CA LEU A 361 20.83 2.45 22.50
C LEU A 361 21.77 2.94 21.41
N PHE A 362 22.08 4.22 21.45
CA PHE A 362 22.90 4.90 20.46
C PHE A 362 23.81 5.91 21.13
N ASN A 363 24.88 6.30 20.45
CA ASN A 363 25.79 7.34 20.87
C ASN A 363 26.00 8.30 19.68
N VAL A 364 25.83 9.61 19.90
CA VAL A 364 25.97 10.67 18.88
C VAL A 364 27.18 11.51 19.21
#